data_fcf76f9d301ddc8a1c3af5e112aa8896
#
_entry.id   fcf76f9d301ddc8a1c3af5e112aa8896
#
_cell.length_a   1.000
_cell.length_b   1.000
_cell.length_c   1.000
_cell.angle_alpha   90.00
_cell.angle_beta   90.00
_cell.angle_gamma   90.00
#
_symmetry.space_group_name_H-M   'P 1'
#
loop_
_entity.id
_entity.type
_entity.pdbx_description
1 polymer ?
#
loop_
_entity_poly.entity_id
_entity_poly.type
_entity_poly.pdbx_seq_one_letter_code
_entity_poly.pdbx_strand_id
1 'polypeptide(L)'
;MSIVTPYIPREYLALRINYCKQQLAELPNVVRSERNIRGEKKTVLVSESHCYSLNSTSGRKLAEVIQRRELLSCKLSRLEGLWNSAFRGLPPADIEPRKIIRSFVDSTGESVIIDGKFFESLKHNSNPYYPEHKTHYYNGTYYRSAAEADIARFYTEQGIPFKYEPEIWISGMSRPIYSDFVILIRELDLCKFHEHFGLKNSADYTRKTSTTYNNYSGAGLLPELDVFYTYDVDNIPFDIRTLHTKLNSVIYDSLFGVDITL
;
A
#
# COMPACT_ATOMS: atom_id res chain seq x y z
N MET A 1 -19.91 4.85 24.81
CA MET A 1 -19.59 4.72 23.37
C MET A 1 -18.94 3.37 23.16
N SER A 2 -19.63 2.42 22.56
CA SER A 2 -19.00 1.14 22.15
C SER A 2 -18.09 1.43 20.96
N ILE A 3 -16.79 1.22 21.13
CA ILE A 3 -15.83 1.26 20.04
C ILE A 3 -16.19 0.08 19.15
N VAL A 4 -16.80 0.35 18.01
CA VAL A 4 -17.00 -0.66 16.96
C VAL A 4 -15.61 -0.99 16.43
N THR A 5 -15.04 -2.11 16.87
CA THR A 5 -13.81 -2.63 16.31
C THR A 5 -14.11 -2.97 14.85
N PRO A 6 -13.42 -2.40 13.87
CA PRO A 6 -13.68 -2.74 12.48
C PRO A 6 -13.45 -4.24 12.29
N TYR A 7 -14.39 -4.90 11.61
CA TYR A 7 -14.28 -6.31 11.27
C TYR A 7 -13.04 -6.52 10.38
N ILE A 8 -12.09 -7.28 10.89
CA ILE A 8 -10.91 -7.71 10.12
C ILE A 8 -11.08 -9.21 9.88
N PRO A 9 -11.13 -9.66 8.63
CA PRO A 9 -11.19 -11.09 8.33
C PRO A 9 -10.06 -11.85 9.02
N ARG A 10 -10.39 -12.97 9.64
CA ARG A 10 -9.44 -13.80 10.39
C ARG A 10 -8.23 -14.20 9.54
N GLU A 11 -8.50 -14.62 8.32
CA GLU A 11 -7.53 -15.10 7.35
C GLU A 11 -6.57 -13.98 6.92
N TYR A 12 -7.09 -12.78 6.68
CA TYR A 12 -6.27 -11.63 6.34
C TYR A 12 -5.37 -11.20 7.51
N LEU A 13 -5.89 -11.23 8.73
CA LEU A 13 -5.07 -10.92 9.90
C LEU A 13 -3.96 -11.96 10.10
N ALA A 14 -4.27 -13.26 9.93
CA ALA A 14 -3.28 -14.34 9.99
C ALA A 14 -2.21 -14.17 8.91
N LEU A 15 -2.60 -13.88 7.67
CA LEU A 15 -1.67 -13.61 6.57
C LEU A 15 -0.72 -12.47 6.90
N ARG A 16 -1.21 -11.36 7.41
CA ARG A 16 -0.36 -10.21 7.80
C ARG A 16 0.63 -10.57 8.91
N ILE A 17 0.20 -11.35 9.90
CA ILE A 17 1.08 -11.84 10.98
C ILE A 17 2.19 -12.72 10.39
N ASN A 18 1.82 -13.70 9.56
CA ASN A 18 2.78 -14.64 8.95
C ASN A 18 3.78 -13.90 8.05
N TYR A 19 3.31 -12.97 7.23
CA TYR A 19 4.17 -12.12 6.41
C TYR A 19 5.16 -11.29 7.24
N CYS A 20 4.71 -10.67 8.33
CA CYS A 20 5.62 -9.93 9.21
C CYS A 20 6.68 -10.84 9.85
N LYS A 21 6.31 -12.05 10.27
CA LYS A 21 7.24 -13.04 10.81
C LYS A 21 8.27 -13.48 9.77
N GLN A 22 7.84 -13.77 8.55
CA GLN A 22 8.72 -14.13 7.45
C GLN A 22 9.70 -12.99 7.15
N GLN A 23 9.21 -11.76 6.98
CA GLN A 23 10.06 -10.60 6.72
C GLN A 23 11.08 -10.34 7.84
N LEU A 24 10.72 -10.56 9.10
CA LEU A 24 11.65 -10.47 10.23
C LEU A 24 12.73 -11.56 10.20
N ALA A 25 12.36 -12.78 9.77
CA ALA A 25 13.30 -13.90 9.66
C ALA A 25 14.32 -13.70 8.52
N GLU A 26 13.90 -13.06 7.42
CA GLU A 26 14.75 -12.74 6.26
C GLU A 26 15.76 -11.62 6.53
N LEU A 27 15.49 -10.75 7.50
CA LEU A 27 16.38 -9.64 7.83
C LEU A 27 17.59 -10.11 8.64
N PRO A 28 18.82 -9.66 8.31
CA PRO A 28 20.01 -10.00 9.07
C PRO A 28 19.91 -9.55 10.53
N ASN A 29 20.51 -10.31 11.42
CA ASN A 29 20.60 -9.91 12.83
C ASN A 29 21.68 -8.86 13.00
N VAL A 30 21.27 -7.65 13.37
CA VAL A 30 22.15 -6.51 13.58
C VAL A 30 21.93 -5.94 14.97
N VAL A 31 23.02 -5.77 15.73
CA VAL A 31 22.97 -5.27 17.11
C VAL A 31 23.78 -3.99 17.22
N ARG A 32 23.27 -2.99 17.92
CA ARG A 32 24.04 -1.80 18.34
C ARG A 32 24.91 -2.18 19.53
N SER A 33 26.18 -1.88 19.48
CA SER A 33 27.15 -2.13 20.55
C SER A 33 28.03 -0.91 20.78
N GLU A 34 28.41 -0.66 22.02
CA GLU A 34 29.42 0.35 22.34
C GLU A 34 30.78 -0.30 22.41
N ARG A 35 31.77 0.28 21.74
CA ARG A 35 33.16 -0.14 21.80
C ARG A 35 34.07 1.01 22.08
N ASN A 36 35.12 0.75 22.85
CA ASN A 36 36.21 1.71 23.06
C ASN A 36 37.18 1.61 21.87
N ILE A 37 37.20 2.66 21.05
CA ILE A 37 38.11 2.76 19.89
C ILE A 37 39.03 3.96 20.11
N ARG A 38 40.30 3.68 20.31
CA ARG A 38 41.33 4.68 20.56
C ARG A 38 41.04 5.59 21.77
N GLY A 39 40.48 5.02 22.86
CA GLY A 39 40.17 5.75 24.08
C GLY A 39 38.79 6.44 24.08
N GLU A 40 38.05 6.42 22.98
CA GLU A 40 36.71 6.98 22.85
C GLU A 40 35.66 5.88 22.76
N LYS A 41 34.56 6.03 23.50
CA LYS A 41 33.38 5.17 23.36
C LYS A 41 32.64 5.51 22.05
N LYS A 42 32.58 4.55 21.13
CA LYS A 42 31.89 4.72 19.85
C LYS A 42 30.80 3.65 19.69
N THR A 43 29.63 4.07 19.26
CA THR A 43 28.56 3.15 18.87
C THR A 43 28.90 2.53 17.51
N VAL A 44 28.89 1.21 17.44
CA VAL A 44 29.12 0.43 16.23
C VAL A 44 27.93 -0.52 16.01
N LEU A 45 27.76 -0.95 14.77
CA LEU A 45 26.81 -1.99 14.41
C LEU A 45 27.55 -3.30 14.26
N VAL A 46 27.02 -4.35 14.84
CA VAL A 46 27.58 -5.72 14.77
C VAL A 46 26.62 -6.59 13.97
N SER A 47 27.13 -7.21 12.92
CA SER A 47 26.41 -8.21 12.13
C SER A 47 27.37 -9.33 11.75
N GLU A 48 27.00 -10.58 11.95
CA GLU A 48 27.80 -11.75 11.59
C GLU A 48 29.27 -11.68 12.06
N SER A 49 29.50 -11.27 13.29
CA SER A 49 30.84 -11.09 13.89
C SER A 49 31.66 -9.90 13.38
N HIS A 50 31.17 -9.13 12.43
CA HIS A 50 31.82 -7.93 11.92
C HIS A 50 31.27 -6.66 12.56
N CYS A 51 32.16 -5.67 12.72
CA CYS A 51 31.81 -4.36 13.29
C CYS A 51 31.87 -3.29 12.23
N TYR A 52 30.80 -2.52 12.15
CA TYR A 52 30.66 -1.43 11.16
C TYR A 52 30.48 -0.08 11.86
N SER A 53 31.22 0.91 11.41
CA SER A 53 30.97 2.30 11.83
C SER A 53 29.65 2.79 11.27
N LEU A 54 28.86 3.50 12.08
CA LEU A 54 27.62 4.14 11.65
C LEU A 54 27.79 5.06 10.43
N ASN A 55 28.96 5.69 10.31
CA ASN A 55 29.24 6.63 9.22
C ASN A 55 29.70 5.96 7.91
N SER A 56 30.00 4.65 7.94
CA SER A 56 30.37 3.92 6.73
C SER A 56 29.13 3.61 5.88
N THR A 57 29.32 3.39 4.58
CA THR A 57 28.23 2.99 3.66
C THR A 57 27.53 1.72 4.13
N SER A 58 28.29 0.71 4.53
CA SER A 58 27.74 -0.53 5.10
C SER A 58 27.02 -0.29 6.43
N GLY A 59 27.57 0.58 7.30
CA GLY A 59 26.93 0.92 8.56
C GLY A 59 25.59 1.63 8.37
N ARG A 60 25.45 2.51 7.39
CA ARG A 60 24.16 3.16 7.07
C ARG A 60 23.14 2.15 6.61
N LYS A 61 23.50 1.21 5.71
CA LYS A 61 22.60 0.13 5.28
C LYS A 61 22.16 -0.75 6.45
N LEU A 62 23.07 -1.08 7.37
CA LEU A 62 22.72 -1.86 8.57
C LEU A 62 21.85 -1.07 9.55
N ALA A 63 22.01 0.25 9.65
CA ALA A 63 21.11 1.09 10.44
C ALA A 63 19.68 1.09 9.87
N GLU A 64 19.53 1.12 8.55
CA GLU A 64 18.23 0.95 7.87
C GLU A 64 17.60 -0.42 8.17
N VAL A 65 18.39 -1.49 8.21
CA VAL A 65 17.94 -2.83 8.62
C VAL A 65 17.40 -2.82 10.05
N ILE A 66 18.10 -2.19 11.00
CA ILE A 66 17.63 -2.06 12.39
C ILE A 66 16.29 -1.34 12.42
N GLN A 67 16.18 -0.19 11.77
CA GLN A 67 14.95 0.58 11.71
C GLN A 67 13.80 -0.25 11.10
N ARG A 68 14.07 -0.98 10.02
CA ARG A 68 13.07 -1.86 9.40
C ARG A 68 12.64 -2.99 10.34
N ARG A 69 13.57 -3.60 11.10
CA ARG A 69 13.25 -4.62 12.12
C ARG A 69 12.37 -4.05 13.22
N GLU A 70 12.68 -2.86 13.73
CA GLU A 70 11.91 -2.18 14.77
C GLU A 70 10.48 -1.92 14.29
N LEU A 71 10.30 -1.38 13.08
CA LEU A 71 8.98 -1.13 12.48
C LEU A 71 8.18 -2.43 12.29
N LEU A 72 8.79 -3.49 11.76
CA LEU A 72 8.14 -4.77 11.57
C LEU A 72 7.76 -5.43 12.91
N SER A 73 8.62 -5.35 13.92
CA SER A 73 8.34 -5.88 15.26
C SER A 73 7.19 -5.13 15.92
N CYS A 74 7.14 -3.81 15.80
CA CYS A 74 6.04 -3.00 16.30
C CYS A 74 4.72 -3.36 15.57
N LYS A 75 4.77 -3.48 14.23
CA LYS A 75 3.62 -3.91 13.41
C LYS A 75 3.15 -5.32 13.84
N LEU A 76 4.06 -6.27 14.01
CA LEU A 76 3.75 -7.63 14.44
C LEU A 76 3.09 -7.65 15.82
N SER A 77 3.65 -6.97 16.81
CA SER A 77 3.05 -6.87 18.17
C SER A 77 1.64 -6.31 18.13
N ARG A 78 1.38 -5.29 17.30
CA ARG A 78 0.05 -4.73 17.11
C ARG A 78 -0.93 -5.74 16.51
N LEU A 79 -0.50 -6.46 15.45
CA LEU A 79 -1.33 -7.47 14.78
C LEU A 79 -1.63 -8.66 15.70
N GLU A 80 -0.65 -9.12 16.49
CA GLU A 80 -0.82 -10.18 17.48
C GLU A 80 -1.73 -9.74 18.63
N GLY A 81 -1.64 -8.48 19.06
CA GLY A 81 -2.58 -7.90 20.02
C GLY A 81 -4.03 -7.89 19.51
N LEU A 82 -4.25 -7.51 18.24
CA LEU A 82 -5.56 -7.58 17.59
C LEU A 82 -6.05 -9.03 17.49
N TRP A 83 -5.17 -9.96 17.10
CA TRP A 83 -5.49 -11.39 17.03
C TRP A 83 -5.96 -11.92 18.37
N ASN A 84 -5.19 -11.69 19.43
CA ASN A 84 -5.50 -12.15 20.77
C ASN A 84 -6.81 -11.56 21.31
N SER A 85 -7.11 -10.31 20.96
CA SER A 85 -8.38 -9.68 21.33
C SER A 85 -9.58 -10.27 20.62
N ALA A 86 -9.44 -10.61 19.31
CA ALA A 86 -10.53 -11.06 18.49
C ALA A 86 -10.75 -12.58 18.56
N PHE A 87 -9.65 -13.35 18.65
CA PHE A 87 -9.66 -14.82 18.47
C PHE A 87 -9.03 -15.57 19.65
N ARG A 88 -9.34 -15.19 20.85
CA ARG A 88 -8.84 -15.66 22.15
C ARG A 88 -8.28 -17.10 22.13
N GLY A 89 -6.97 -17.24 22.24
CA GLY A 89 -6.31 -18.54 22.42
C GLY A 89 -6.19 -19.43 21.18
N LEU A 90 -6.72 -18.99 20.04
CA LEU A 90 -6.49 -19.69 18.78
C LEU A 90 -5.16 -19.21 18.17
N PRO A 91 -4.28 -20.11 17.70
CA PRO A 91 -3.10 -19.70 16.96
C PRO A 91 -3.50 -19.07 15.62
N PRO A 92 -2.73 -18.13 15.07
CA PRO A 92 -2.90 -17.69 13.69
C PRO A 92 -2.80 -18.91 12.76
N ALA A 93 -3.79 -19.06 11.87
CA ALA A 93 -3.75 -20.12 10.88
C ALA A 93 -2.55 -19.91 9.95
N ASP A 94 -1.92 -20.99 9.55
CA ASP A 94 -0.93 -20.98 8.48
C ASP A 94 -1.70 -20.87 7.16
N ILE A 95 -1.78 -19.65 6.63
CA ILE A 95 -2.51 -19.35 5.42
C ILE A 95 -1.50 -19.02 4.34
N GLU A 96 -1.41 -19.91 3.37
CA GLU A 96 -0.77 -19.60 2.10
C GLU A 96 -1.80 -18.87 1.22
N PRO A 97 -1.56 -17.58 0.88
CA PRO A 97 -2.44 -16.88 -0.04
C PRO A 97 -2.40 -17.55 -1.40
N ARG A 98 -3.55 -17.80 -2.00
CA ARG A 98 -3.59 -18.13 -3.43
C ARG A 98 -2.96 -16.96 -4.18
N LYS A 99 -1.95 -17.21 -4.98
CA LYS A 99 -1.37 -16.20 -5.85
C LYS A 99 -2.36 -15.93 -6.98
N ILE A 100 -3.16 -14.89 -6.84
CA ILE A 100 -4.04 -14.42 -7.91
C ILE A 100 -3.20 -13.55 -8.83
N ILE A 101 -3.05 -13.97 -10.08
CA ILE A 101 -2.39 -13.18 -11.12
C ILE A 101 -3.46 -12.31 -11.76
N ARG A 102 -3.35 -11.00 -11.57
CA ARG A 102 -4.18 -9.99 -12.23
C ARG A 102 -3.35 -9.24 -13.24
N SER A 103 -3.95 -8.87 -14.35
CA SER A 103 -3.29 -8.13 -15.42
C SER A 103 -4.26 -7.21 -16.13
N PHE A 104 -3.72 -6.25 -16.87
CA PHE A 104 -4.45 -5.43 -17.83
C PHE A 104 -3.72 -5.43 -19.18
N VAL A 105 -4.40 -4.98 -20.22
CA VAL A 105 -3.81 -4.81 -21.54
C VAL A 105 -3.31 -3.38 -21.70
N ASP A 106 -2.04 -3.20 -21.98
CA ASP A 106 -1.43 -1.88 -22.19
C ASP A 106 -1.73 -1.29 -23.58
N SER A 107 -1.23 -0.08 -23.84
CA SER A 107 -1.41 0.61 -25.12
C SER A 107 -0.72 -0.08 -26.32
N THR A 108 0.17 -1.01 -26.08
CA THR A 108 0.84 -1.83 -27.13
C THR A 108 0.08 -3.11 -27.42
N GLY A 109 -0.91 -3.46 -26.60
CA GLY A 109 -1.67 -4.71 -26.67
C GLY A 109 -1.04 -5.84 -25.85
N GLU A 110 0.00 -5.55 -25.06
CA GLU A 110 0.63 -6.54 -24.19
C GLU A 110 -0.08 -6.65 -22.85
N SER A 111 -0.07 -7.87 -22.27
CA SER A 111 -0.62 -8.12 -20.95
C SER A 111 0.41 -7.74 -19.89
N VAL A 112 0.07 -6.78 -19.04
CA VAL A 112 0.89 -6.29 -17.92
C VAL A 112 0.34 -6.84 -16.60
N ILE A 113 1.16 -7.64 -15.89
CA ILE A 113 0.79 -8.16 -14.57
C ILE A 113 0.92 -7.04 -13.54
N ILE A 114 -0.11 -6.85 -12.71
CA ILE A 114 -0.18 -5.79 -11.68
C ILE A 114 0.40 -6.28 -10.35
N ASP A 115 1.68 -6.64 -10.34
CA ASP A 115 2.45 -7.14 -9.21
C ASP A 115 3.40 -6.07 -8.63
N GLY A 116 4.29 -6.49 -7.72
CA GLY A 116 5.32 -5.62 -7.15
C GLY A 116 6.30 -5.07 -8.19
N LYS A 117 6.58 -5.80 -9.28
CA LYS A 117 7.45 -5.31 -10.35
C LYS A 117 6.79 -4.17 -11.12
N PHE A 118 5.50 -4.31 -11.41
CA PHE A 118 4.71 -3.24 -11.99
C PHE A 118 4.71 -2.02 -11.07
N PHE A 119 4.47 -2.20 -9.76
CA PHE A 119 4.49 -1.11 -8.78
C PHE A 119 5.83 -0.36 -8.78
N GLU A 120 6.96 -1.06 -8.80
CA GLU A 120 8.29 -0.44 -8.81
C GLU A 120 8.59 0.31 -10.12
N SER A 121 7.99 -0.10 -11.24
CA SER A 121 8.12 0.60 -12.53
C SER A 121 7.38 1.94 -12.55
N LEU A 122 6.38 2.13 -11.70
CA LEU A 122 5.58 3.34 -11.65
C LEU A 122 6.33 4.51 -11.01
N LYS A 123 6.28 5.66 -11.65
CA LYS A 123 6.82 6.90 -11.12
C LYS A 123 5.77 7.62 -10.27
N HIS A 124 6.13 7.95 -9.04
CA HIS A 124 5.28 8.71 -8.12
C HIS A 124 5.10 10.16 -8.60
N ASN A 125 3.87 10.67 -8.54
CA ASN A 125 3.51 12.06 -8.84
C ASN A 125 3.96 12.50 -10.26
N SER A 126 3.60 11.71 -11.27
CA SER A 126 4.04 11.92 -12.65
C SER A 126 3.04 12.68 -13.52
N ASN A 127 1.84 13.01 -13.00
CA ASN A 127 0.83 13.77 -13.74
C ASN A 127 1.28 15.23 -13.96
N PRO A 128 1.52 15.65 -15.22
CA PRO A 128 1.96 17.01 -15.53
C PRO A 128 0.82 18.04 -15.62
N TYR A 129 -0.45 17.57 -15.59
CA TYR A 129 -1.60 18.45 -15.82
C TYR A 129 -2.02 19.19 -14.55
N TYR A 130 -2.26 20.49 -14.69
CA TYR A 130 -2.79 21.36 -13.63
C TYR A 130 -1.99 21.31 -12.33
N PRO A 131 -0.67 21.56 -12.37
CA PRO A 131 0.18 21.50 -11.18
C PRO A 131 -0.23 22.52 -10.11
N GLU A 132 -0.88 23.64 -10.53
CA GLU A 132 -1.42 24.68 -9.66
C GLU A 132 -2.57 24.21 -8.76
N HIS A 133 -3.23 23.11 -9.12
CA HIS A 133 -4.27 22.50 -8.27
C HIS A 133 -3.69 21.70 -7.10
N LYS A 134 -2.39 21.39 -7.11
CA LYS A 134 -1.72 20.62 -6.05
C LYS A 134 -1.36 21.56 -4.89
N THR A 135 -2.28 21.77 -3.95
CA THR A 135 -2.17 22.76 -2.87
C THR A 135 -2.10 22.16 -1.46
N HIS A 136 -2.39 20.86 -1.30
CA HIS A 136 -2.42 20.19 0.00
C HIS A 136 -1.13 19.40 0.22
N TYR A 137 -0.29 19.87 1.15
CA TYR A 137 1.02 19.26 1.40
C TYR A 137 0.97 18.16 2.45
N TYR A 138 1.58 17.01 2.13
CA TYR A 138 1.88 15.95 3.08
C TYR A 138 3.15 15.19 2.67
N ASN A 139 4.07 15.00 3.61
CA ASN A 139 5.26 14.15 3.50
C ASN A 139 6.06 14.29 2.19
N GLY A 140 6.38 15.53 1.80
CA GLY A 140 7.19 15.85 0.61
C GLY A 140 6.42 15.93 -0.71
N THR A 141 5.10 15.68 -0.71
CA THR A 141 4.26 15.70 -1.91
C THR A 141 3.09 16.67 -1.74
N TYR A 142 2.72 17.35 -2.82
CA TYR A 142 1.51 18.16 -2.90
C TYR A 142 0.40 17.38 -3.60
N TYR A 143 -0.79 17.37 -3.00
CA TYR A 143 -2.00 16.70 -3.46
C TYR A 143 -3.02 17.71 -3.95
N ARG A 144 -3.97 17.29 -4.80
CA ARG A 144 -4.99 18.18 -5.38
C ARG A 144 -6.12 18.52 -4.40
N SER A 145 -6.38 17.62 -3.45
CA SER A 145 -7.45 17.80 -2.46
C SER A 145 -6.98 17.44 -1.04
N ALA A 146 -7.69 17.94 -0.03
CA ALA A 146 -7.48 17.54 1.36
C ALA A 146 -7.75 16.05 1.56
N ALA A 147 -8.78 15.51 0.89
CA ALA A 147 -9.10 14.08 0.93
C ALA A 147 -7.95 13.21 0.41
N GLU A 148 -7.32 13.57 -0.72
CA GLU A 148 -6.15 12.85 -1.25
C GLU A 148 -4.97 12.92 -0.28
N ALA A 149 -4.71 14.06 0.37
CA ALA A 149 -3.66 14.18 1.38
C ALA A 149 -3.95 13.30 2.60
N ASP A 150 -5.21 13.19 3.03
CA ASP A 150 -5.62 12.31 4.14
C ASP A 150 -5.54 10.83 3.76
N ILE A 151 -5.87 10.48 2.51
CA ILE A 151 -5.68 9.13 1.94
C ILE A 151 -4.18 8.76 1.94
N ALA A 152 -3.32 9.65 1.48
CA ALA A 152 -1.87 9.44 1.48
C ALA A 152 -1.32 9.27 2.90
N ARG A 153 -1.80 10.07 3.87
CA ARG A 153 -1.48 9.92 5.29
C ARG A 153 -1.90 8.54 5.81
N PHE A 154 -3.12 8.12 5.51
CA PHE A 154 -3.64 6.82 5.89
C PHE A 154 -2.77 5.68 5.36
N TYR A 155 -2.40 5.68 4.09
CA TYR A 155 -1.53 4.66 3.51
C TYR A 155 -0.16 4.63 4.18
N THR A 156 0.42 5.81 4.43
CA THR A 156 1.70 5.93 5.13
C THR A 156 1.62 5.35 6.55
N GLU A 157 0.61 5.71 7.33
CA GLU A 157 0.41 5.24 8.71
C GLU A 157 0.12 3.74 8.79
N GLN A 158 -0.58 3.19 7.77
CA GLN A 158 -0.84 1.75 7.68
C GLN A 158 0.36 0.97 7.10
N GLY A 159 1.41 1.65 6.64
CA GLY A 159 2.57 1.05 5.99
C GLY A 159 2.24 0.38 4.66
N ILE A 160 1.24 0.90 3.95
CA ILE A 160 0.84 0.46 2.61
C ILE A 160 1.61 1.30 1.59
N PRO A 161 2.47 0.71 0.76
CA PRO A 161 3.14 1.44 -0.29
C PRO A 161 2.15 1.96 -1.31
N PHE A 162 2.36 3.18 -1.77
CA PHE A 162 1.53 3.78 -2.82
C PHE A 162 2.33 4.66 -3.77
N LYS A 163 1.81 4.81 -4.98
CA LYS A 163 2.20 5.82 -5.95
C LYS A 163 1.01 6.77 -6.15
N TYR A 164 1.25 8.05 -6.08
CA TYR A 164 0.25 9.10 -6.33
C TYR A 164 0.36 9.55 -7.78
N GLU A 165 -0.76 9.63 -8.50
CA GLU A 165 -0.86 10.02 -9.90
C GLU A 165 0.24 9.43 -10.81
N PRO A 166 0.48 8.09 -10.79
CA PRO A 166 1.43 7.47 -11.70
C PRO A 166 0.91 7.49 -13.14
N GLU A 167 1.79 7.65 -14.10
CA GLU A 167 1.47 7.52 -15.52
C GLU A 167 1.28 6.06 -15.90
N ILE A 168 0.14 5.73 -16.51
CA ILE A 168 -0.21 4.35 -16.88
C ILE A 168 -0.82 4.35 -18.28
N TRP A 169 -0.25 3.56 -19.15
CA TRP A 169 -0.71 3.36 -20.52
C TRP A 169 -1.59 2.11 -20.61
N ILE A 170 -2.87 2.30 -20.93
CA ILE A 170 -3.84 1.21 -21.06
C ILE A 170 -4.37 1.11 -22.49
N SER A 171 -4.83 -0.07 -22.86
CA SER A 171 -5.38 -0.34 -24.21
C SER A 171 -6.58 0.56 -24.53
N GLY A 172 -6.68 0.94 -25.80
CA GLY A 172 -7.78 1.79 -26.30
C GLY A 172 -7.65 3.27 -25.97
N MET A 173 -6.60 3.69 -25.25
CA MET A 173 -6.39 5.10 -24.90
C MET A 173 -5.28 5.72 -25.76
N SER A 174 -5.54 6.93 -26.29
CA SER A 174 -4.54 7.74 -27.00
C SER A 174 -3.63 8.55 -26.08
N ARG A 175 -3.90 8.55 -24.78
CA ARG A 175 -3.16 9.26 -23.72
C ARG A 175 -3.06 8.37 -22.49
N PRO A 176 -2.02 8.52 -21.67
CA PRO A 176 -1.93 7.79 -20.41
C PRO A 176 -3.05 8.23 -19.46
N ILE A 177 -3.45 7.35 -18.58
CA ILE A 177 -4.26 7.67 -17.43
C ILE A 177 -3.35 7.96 -16.22
N TYR A 178 -3.86 8.71 -15.28
CA TYR A 178 -3.23 9.04 -14.01
C TYR A 178 -4.20 8.64 -12.91
N SER A 179 -4.05 7.42 -12.40
CA SER A 179 -4.83 6.97 -11.25
C SER A 179 -4.51 7.82 -10.04
N ASP A 180 -5.48 8.19 -9.22
CA ASP A 180 -5.22 8.97 -8.01
C ASP A 180 -4.18 8.25 -7.13
N PHE A 181 -4.35 6.94 -6.94
CA PHE A 181 -3.36 6.12 -6.27
C PHE A 181 -3.25 4.72 -6.90
N VAL A 182 -2.04 4.19 -6.93
CA VAL A 182 -1.79 2.76 -7.07
C VAL A 182 -1.13 2.28 -5.79
N ILE A 183 -1.72 1.30 -5.12
CA ILE A 183 -1.20 0.73 -3.88
C ILE A 183 -0.66 -0.68 -4.11
N LEU A 184 0.32 -1.10 -3.31
CA LEU A 184 0.84 -2.45 -3.31
C LEU A 184 0.44 -3.18 -2.03
N ILE A 185 -0.32 -4.26 -2.18
CA ILE A 185 -0.58 -5.22 -1.11
C ILE A 185 0.56 -6.23 -1.11
N ARG A 186 1.60 -5.95 -0.32
CA ARG A 186 2.85 -6.74 -0.31
C ARG A 186 2.61 -8.21 0.02
N GLU A 187 1.68 -8.48 0.92
CA GLU A 187 1.32 -9.82 1.37
C GLU A 187 0.76 -10.71 0.27
N LEU A 188 0.24 -10.10 -0.80
CA LEU A 188 -0.33 -10.77 -1.96
C LEU A 188 0.49 -10.59 -3.23
N ASP A 189 1.55 -9.76 -3.18
CA ASP A 189 2.29 -9.30 -4.36
C ASP A 189 1.35 -8.77 -5.46
N LEU A 190 0.41 -7.92 -5.06
CA LEU A 190 -0.69 -7.47 -5.92
C LEU A 190 -0.93 -5.98 -5.77
N CYS A 191 -1.02 -5.26 -6.91
CA CYS A 191 -1.42 -3.86 -6.92
C CYS A 191 -2.94 -3.71 -6.97
N LYS A 192 -3.42 -2.59 -6.42
CA LYS A 192 -4.79 -2.10 -6.57
C LYS A 192 -4.76 -0.65 -6.98
N PHE A 193 -5.66 -0.27 -7.85
CA PHE A 193 -5.91 1.10 -8.25
C PHE A 193 -6.97 1.71 -7.33
N HIS A 194 -6.77 2.94 -6.91
CA HIS A 194 -7.72 3.65 -6.09
C HIS A 194 -8.03 5.00 -6.73
N GLU A 195 -9.29 5.23 -7.03
CA GLU A 195 -9.82 6.51 -7.53
C GLU A 195 -10.67 7.16 -6.44
N HIS A 196 -10.45 8.43 -6.20
CA HIS A 196 -11.21 9.23 -5.25
C HIS A 196 -12.04 10.28 -5.97
N PHE A 197 -13.35 10.15 -5.92
CA PHE A 197 -14.26 11.05 -6.61
C PHE A 197 -14.88 12.08 -5.65
N GLY A 198 -14.60 13.36 -5.88
CA GLY A 198 -15.38 14.43 -5.28
C GLY A 198 -16.75 14.53 -5.96
N LEU A 199 -17.82 14.09 -5.31
CA LEU A 199 -19.17 14.15 -5.86
C LEU A 199 -19.65 15.61 -5.92
N LYS A 200 -19.38 16.28 -7.04
CA LYS A 200 -20.08 17.52 -7.41
C LYS A 200 -21.30 17.11 -8.23
N ASN A 201 -22.47 17.61 -7.85
CA ASN A 201 -23.74 17.41 -8.55
C ASN A 201 -23.76 18.09 -9.94
N SER A 202 -22.84 17.70 -10.82
CA SER A 202 -22.81 18.20 -12.19
C SER A 202 -22.81 17.03 -13.17
N ALA A 203 -23.55 17.18 -14.27
CA ALA A 203 -23.60 16.20 -15.36
C ALA A 203 -22.22 15.91 -15.95
N ASP A 204 -21.33 16.90 -15.97
CA ASP A 204 -19.96 16.77 -16.46
C ASP A 204 -19.10 15.87 -15.54
N TYR A 205 -19.32 15.96 -14.24
CA TYR A 205 -18.65 15.12 -13.28
C TYR A 205 -19.08 13.66 -13.38
N THR A 206 -20.40 13.41 -13.52
CA THR A 206 -20.96 12.07 -13.76
C THR A 206 -20.38 11.45 -15.03
N ARG A 207 -20.26 12.26 -16.11
CA ARG A 207 -19.66 11.80 -17.37
C ARG A 207 -18.19 11.42 -17.17
N LYS A 208 -17.41 12.26 -16.46
CA LYS A 208 -15.98 11.98 -16.17
C LYS A 208 -15.83 10.68 -15.39
N THR A 209 -16.61 10.46 -14.34
CA THR A 209 -16.59 9.24 -13.53
C THR A 209 -16.92 8.01 -14.38
N SER A 210 -17.96 8.06 -15.21
CA SER A 210 -18.32 6.97 -16.11
C SER A 210 -17.23 6.69 -17.14
N THR A 211 -16.57 7.72 -17.66
CA THR A 211 -15.44 7.56 -18.60
C THR A 211 -14.26 6.86 -17.92
N THR A 212 -13.88 7.29 -16.72
CA THR A 212 -12.80 6.67 -15.95
C THR A 212 -13.10 5.18 -15.71
N TYR A 213 -14.33 4.88 -15.27
CA TYR A 213 -14.78 3.49 -15.06
C TYR A 213 -14.68 2.63 -16.33
N ASN A 214 -15.15 3.15 -17.46
CA ASN A 214 -15.12 2.44 -18.75
C ASN A 214 -13.69 2.23 -19.25
N ASN A 215 -12.78 3.18 -19.01
CA ASN A 215 -11.38 3.06 -19.40
C ASN A 215 -10.70 1.88 -18.69
N TYR A 216 -10.87 1.77 -17.38
CA TYR A 216 -10.32 0.64 -16.62
C TYR A 216 -10.92 -0.69 -17.04
N SER A 217 -12.25 -0.76 -17.14
CA SER A 217 -12.95 -1.98 -17.53
C SER A 217 -12.58 -2.45 -18.96
N GLY A 218 -12.42 -1.50 -19.88
CA GLY A 218 -11.99 -1.78 -21.26
C GLY A 218 -10.58 -2.33 -21.36
N ALA A 219 -9.71 -2.04 -20.39
CA ALA A 219 -8.36 -2.60 -20.30
C ALA A 219 -8.30 -3.94 -19.54
N GLY A 220 -9.44 -4.44 -19.01
CA GLY A 220 -9.50 -5.69 -18.25
C GLY A 220 -9.34 -5.52 -16.74
N LEU A 221 -9.28 -4.26 -16.24
CA LEU A 221 -9.24 -3.97 -14.82
C LEU A 221 -10.67 -3.92 -14.25
N LEU A 222 -10.98 -4.86 -13.38
CA LEU A 222 -12.34 -5.02 -12.85
C LEU A 222 -12.61 -4.07 -11.68
N PRO A 223 -13.76 -3.36 -11.73
CA PRO A 223 -14.22 -2.54 -10.63
C PRO A 223 -14.38 -3.36 -9.34
N GLU A 224 -14.08 -2.73 -8.21
CA GLU A 224 -14.13 -3.29 -6.85
C GLU A 224 -13.15 -4.45 -6.61
N LEU A 225 -12.57 -5.03 -7.65
CA LEU A 225 -11.53 -6.05 -7.54
C LEU A 225 -10.13 -5.46 -7.79
N ASP A 226 -9.90 -4.85 -8.95
CA ASP A 226 -8.61 -4.26 -9.32
C ASP A 226 -8.60 -2.75 -9.07
N VAL A 227 -9.73 -2.11 -9.32
CA VAL A 227 -9.94 -0.67 -9.13
C VAL A 227 -11.05 -0.45 -8.12
N PHE A 228 -10.76 0.19 -7.02
CA PHE A 228 -11.79 0.56 -6.05
C PHE A 228 -11.95 2.07 -5.95
N TYR A 229 -13.13 2.48 -5.53
CA TYR A 229 -13.55 3.86 -5.57
C TYR A 229 -13.94 4.36 -4.19
N THR A 230 -13.50 5.58 -3.85
CA THR A 230 -14.00 6.33 -2.69
C THR A 230 -14.62 7.65 -3.16
N TYR A 231 -15.46 8.23 -2.33
CA TYR A 231 -16.27 9.38 -2.74
C TYR A 231 -16.30 10.44 -1.63
N ASP A 232 -16.22 11.70 -2.04
CA ASP A 232 -16.71 12.82 -1.23
C ASP A 232 -18.21 13.02 -1.48
N VAL A 233 -18.93 13.37 -0.45
CA VAL A 233 -20.32 13.81 -0.55
C VAL A 233 -20.38 15.31 -0.21
N ASP A 234 -21.09 16.08 -1.02
CA ASP A 234 -21.23 17.52 -0.79
C ASP A 234 -21.65 17.81 0.65
N ASN A 235 -20.91 18.70 1.32
CA ASN A 235 -21.08 19.10 2.72
C ASN A 235 -20.81 18.02 3.78
N ILE A 236 -20.31 16.85 3.40
CA ILE A 236 -19.87 15.82 4.35
C ILE A 236 -18.36 15.62 4.15
N PRO A 237 -17.52 15.91 5.14
CA PRO A 237 -16.07 15.66 5.05
C PRO A 237 -15.78 14.18 4.77
N PHE A 238 -14.75 13.93 3.98
CA PHE A 238 -14.29 12.58 3.70
C PHE A 238 -14.00 11.82 5.00
N ASP A 239 -14.64 10.67 5.17
CA ASP A 239 -14.42 9.82 6.33
C ASP A 239 -13.41 8.71 6.00
N ILE A 240 -12.22 8.83 6.52
CA ILE A 240 -11.13 7.87 6.32
C ILE A 240 -11.48 6.44 6.78
N ARG A 241 -12.48 6.28 7.67
CA ARG A 241 -12.97 4.97 8.09
C ARG A 241 -13.64 4.22 6.94
N THR A 242 -14.26 4.94 6.01
CA THR A 242 -14.82 4.37 4.78
C THR A 242 -13.73 3.75 3.92
N LEU A 243 -12.60 4.44 3.74
CA LEU A 243 -11.44 3.89 3.03
C LEU A 243 -10.92 2.62 3.72
N HIS A 244 -10.76 2.65 5.05
CA HIS A 244 -10.31 1.48 5.80
C HIS A 244 -11.21 0.27 5.60
N THR A 245 -12.54 0.45 5.68
CA THR A 245 -13.51 -0.62 5.51
C THR A 245 -13.47 -1.17 4.08
N LYS A 246 -13.45 -0.27 3.08
CA LYS A 246 -13.42 -0.66 1.67
C LYS A 246 -12.13 -1.39 1.31
N LEU A 247 -10.99 -0.90 1.77
CA LEU A 247 -9.70 -1.55 1.55
C LEU A 247 -9.67 -2.96 2.13
N ASN A 248 -10.20 -3.17 3.33
CA ASN A 248 -10.29 -4.50 3.92
C ASN A 248 -11.17 -5.45 3.09
N SER A 249 -12.29 -4.97 2.53
CA SER A 249 -13.15 -5.76 1.63
C SER A 249 -12.41 -6.16 0.35
N VAL A 250 -11.77 -5.20 -0.31
CA VAL A 250 -11.02 -5.43 -1.57
C VAL A 250 -9.86 -6.42 -1.36
N ILE A 251 -9.18 -6.36 -0.22
CA ILE A 251 -8.12 -7.30 0.12
C ILE A 251 -8.71 -8.69 0.42
N TYR A 252 -9.81 -8.73 1.17
CA TYR A 252 -10.50 -9.98 1.49
C TYR A 252 -10.97 -10.70 0.23
N ASP A 253 -11.60 -9.99 -0.70
CA ASP A 253 -12.04 -10.54 -1.99
C ASP A 253 -10.87 -11.08 -2.82
N SER A 254 -9.69 -10.47 -2.69
CA SER A 254 -8.47 -10.94 -3.34
C SER A 254 -7.86 -12.19 -2.70
N LEU A 255 -8.11 -12.44 -1.40
CA LEU A 255 -7.67 -13.66 -0.72
C LEU A 255 -8.49 -14.89 -1.12
N PHE A 256 -9.78 -14.68 -1.36
CA PHE A 256 -10.74 -15.74 -1.64
C PHE A 256 -11.26 -15.71 -3.09
N GLY A 257 -10.62 -14.90 -3.93
CA GLY A 257 -11.07 -14.66 -5.29
C GLY A 257 -11.44 -15.94 -6.01
N VAL A 258 -12.65 -15.94 -6.56
CA VAL A 258 -13.14 -17.00 -7.41
C VAL A 258 -12.22 -17.06 -8.63
N ASP A 259 -11.66 -18.23 -8.92
CA ASP A 259 -11.02 -18.50 -10.20
C ASP A 259 -12.08 -18.32 -11.30
N ILE A 260 -12.20 -17.11 -11.81
CA ILE A 260 -12.91 -16.89 -13.06
C ILE A 260 -11.92 -17.26 -14.16
N THR A 261 -11.75 -18.55 -14.39
CA THR A 261 -11.24 -19.03 -15.66
C THR A 261 -12.33 -18.75 -16.69
N LEU A 262 -12.16 -17.64 -17.42
CA LEU A 262 -12.91 -17.38 -18.64
C LEU A 262 -12.31 -18.24 -19.76
#